data_dab22cf61a3b96ef90e3e417b39ffc2d
#
_entry.id   dab22cf61a3b96ef90e3e417b39ffc2d
#
_cell.length_a   1.000
_cell.length_b   1.000
_cell.length_c   1.000
_cell.angle_alpha   90.00
_cell.angle_beta   90.00
_cell.angle_gamma   90.00
#
_symmetry.space_group_name_H-M   'P 1'
#
loop_
_entity.id
_entity.type
_entity.pdbx_description
1 polymer ?
#
loop_
_entity_poly.entity_id
_entity_poly.type
_entity_poly.pdbx_seq_one_letter_code
_entity_poly.pdbx_strand_id
1 'polypeptide(L)' 'VLAGDVVVRVDVDAAGNPGGVTLVQRSGSRDLDRAAMEAVRHWRFHPAQRNGQPVAGSTDIPFEFKPAQ' A
#
# COMPACT_ATOMS: atom_id res chain seq x y z
N VAL A 1 6.34 -19.33 11.29
CA VAL A 1 5.00 -18.88 10.93
C VAL A 1 5.10 -17.61 10.13
N LEU A 2 4.54 -17.63 8.95
CA LEU A 2 4.60 -16.49 8.04
C LEU A 2 3.31 -15.71 8.01
N ALA A 3 2.54 -15.77 9.07
CA ALA A 3 1.32 -14.99 9.18
C ALA A 3 1.65 -13.64 9.79
N GLY A 4 0.99 -12.62 9.30
CA GLY A 4 1.17 -11.30 9.85
C GLY A 4 0.43 -10.28 9.01
N ASP A 5 0.22 -9.12 9.60
CA ASP A 5 -0.42 -8.02 8.91
C ASP A 5 0.63 -6.99 8.52
N VAL A 6 0.52 -6.49 7.31
CA VAL A 6 1.39 -5.44 6.79
C VAL A 6 0.51 -4.25 6.45
N VAL A 7 0.94 -3.06 6.86
CA VAL A 7 0.26 -1.84 6.44
C VAL A 7 1.27 -1.01 5.65
N VAL A 8 0.91 -0.68 4.43
CA VAL A 8 1.76 0.07 3.52
C VAL A 8 1.08 1.40 3.22
N ARG A 9 1.82 2.48 3.38
CA ARG A 9 1.35 3.81 2.99
C ARG A 9 1.84 4.14 1.61
N VAL A 10 0.93 4.55 0.74
CA VAL A 10 1.24 4.89 -0.64
C VAL A 10 0.88 6.33 -0.89
N ASP A 11 1.80 7.07 -1.46
CA ASP A 11 1.53 8.41 -1.96
C ASP A 11 0.96 8.28 -3.37
N VAL A 12 -0.21 8.85 -3.59
CA VAL A 12 -0.91 8.76 -4.88
C VAL A 12 -0.97 10.16 -5.47
N ASP A 13 -0.55 10.28 -6.72
CA ASP A 13 -0.62 11.59 -7.39
C ASP A 13 -2.05 11.87 -7.89
N ALA A 14 -2.24 13.06 -8.47
CA ALA A 14 -3.57 13.45 -8.92
C ALA A 14 -4.07 12.59 -10.08
N ALA A 15 -3.20 11.87 -10.76
CA ALA A 15 -3.58 10.97 -11.84
C ALA A 15 -3.90 9.55 -11.36
N GLY A 16 -3.71 9.28 -10.07
CA GLY A 16 -3.96 7.95 -9.52
C GLY A 16 -2.77 7.02 -9.57
N ASN A 17 -1.60 7.52 -9.90
CA ASN A 17 -0.39 6.70 -9.97
C ASN A 17 0.30 6.66 -8.61
N PRO A 18 0.79 5.46 -8.20
CA PRO A 18 1.53 5.37 -6.96
C PRO A 18 2.91 6.02 -7.08
N GLY A 19 3.28 6.80 -6.09
CA GLY A 19 4.60 7.41 -5.99
C GLY A 19 5.41 6.74 -4.92
N GLY A 20 5.64 7.43 -3.79
CA GLY A 20 6.38 6.87 -2.68
C GLY A 20 5.61 5.79 -1.95
N VAL A 21 6.31 4.74 -1.54
CA VAL A 21 5.72 3.63 -0.77
C VAL A 21 6.48 3.53 0.54
N THR A 22 5.74 3.56 1.65
CA THR A 22 6.32 3.51 3.00
C THR A 22 5.69 2.39 3.78
N LEU A 23 6.51 1.63 4.48
CA LEU A 23 6.04 0.54 5.33
C LEU A 23 5.64 1.12 6.69
N VAL A 24 4.35 1.07 7.02
CA VAL A 24 3.83 1.59 8.28
C VAL A 24 3.87 0.54 9.37
N GLN A 25 3.47 -0.68 9.03
CA GLN A 25 3.47 -1.79 9.97
C GLN A 25 4.12 -2.99 9.30
N ARG A 26 5.09 -3.59 9.98
CA ARG A 26 5.83 -4.74 9.48
C ARG A 26 5.17 -6.03 9.90
N SER A 27 5.25 -7.03 9.02
CA SER A 27 4.72 -8.35 9.32
C SER A 27 5.64 -9.18 10.20
N GLY A 28 6.92 -8.80 10.24
CA GLY A 28 7.94 -9.62 10.86
C GLY A 28 8.74 -10.44 9.87
N SER A 29 8.36 -10.43 8.61
CA SER A 29 9.06 -11.11 7.53
C SER A 29 9.43 -10.11 6.45
N ARG A 30 10.71 -10.00 6.14
CA ARG A 30 11.17 -9.09 5.09
C ARG A 30 10.60 -9.44 3.73
N ASP A 31 10.45 -10.73 3.46
CA ASP A 31 9.92 -11.17 2.17
C ASP A 31 8.47 -10.77 2.00
N LEU A 32 7.65 -10.90 3.05
CA LEU A 32 6.27 -10.47 3.00
C LEU A 32 6.16 -8.95 2.89
N ASP A 33 6.99 -8.23 3.63
CA ASP A 33 7.00 -6.77 3.59
C ASP A 33 7.35 -6.29 2.18
N ARG A 34 8.37 -6.88 1.58
CA ARG A 34 8.79 -6.52 0.23
C ARG A 34 7.72 -6.86 -0.80
N ALA A 35 7.08 -8.03 -0.66
CA ALA A 35 6.03 -8.44 -1.58
C ALA A 35 4.86 -7.47 -1.54
N ALA A 36 4.46 -7.03 -0.34
CA ALA A 36 3.37 -6.08 -0.19
C ALA A 36 3.71 -4.75 -0.84
N MET A 37 4.91 -4.24 -0.60
CA MET A 37 5.34 -2.97 -1.19
C MET A 37 5.43 -3.05 -2.71
N GLU A 38 5.92 -4.17 -3.22
CA GLU A 38 6.03 -4.36 -4.67
C GLU A 38 4.65 -4.46 -5.32
N ALA A 39 3.72 -5.18 -4.70
CA ALA A 39 2.37 -5.31 -5.22
C ALA A 39 1.69 -3.94 -5.35
N VAL A 40 1.84 -3.11 -4.33
CA VAL A 40 1.21 -1.79 -4.30
C VAL A 40 1.71 -0.90 -5.44
N ARG A 41 2.96 -1.03 -5.83
CA ARG A 41 3.52 -0.23 -6.90
C ARG A 41 2.87 -0.48 -8.25
N HIS A 42 2.25 -1.64 -8.42
CA HIS A 42 1.59 -2.01 -9.67
C HIS A 42 0.09 -1.76 -9.63
N TRP A 43 -0.43 -1.29 -8.51
CA TRP A 43 -1.85 -1.01 -8.39
C TRP A 43 -2.17 0.34 -8.97
N ARG A 44 -3.41 0.48 -9.42
CA ARG A 44 -3.96 1.76 -9.78
C ARG A 44 -4.87 2.24 -8.67
N PHE A 45 -4.79 3.53 -8.37
CA PHE A 45 -5.54 4.11 -7.27
C PHE A 45 -6.47 5.19 -7.78
N HIS A 46 -7.53 5.42 -7.03
CA HIS A 46 -8.37 6.58 -7.25
C HIS A 46 -7.74 7.73 -6.49
N PRO A 47 -7.39 8.85 -7.16
CA PRO A 47 -6.80 9.96 -6.45
C PRO A 47 -7.77 10.59 -5.48
N ALA A 48 -7.25 11.21 -4.44
CA ALA A 48 -8.06 12.00 -3.52
C ALA A 48 -8.71 13.14 -4.28
N GLN A 49 -9.83 13.60 -3.78
CA GLN A 49 -10.55 14.69 -4.43
C GLN A 49 -10.76 15.84 -3.45
N ARG A 50 -10.67 17.03 -3.99
CA ARG A 50 -10.96 18.25 -3.24
C ARG A 50 -11.84 19.12 -4.11
N ASN A 51 -13.03 19.41 -3.63
CA ASN A 51 -14.03 20.19 -4.40
C ASN A 51 -14.27 19.59 -5.78
N GLY A 52 -14.32 18.26 -5.87
CA GLY A 52 -14.58 17.56 -7.12
C GLY A 52 -13.39 17.42 -8.04
N GLN A 53 -12.21 17.89 -7.64
CA GLN A 53 -11.02 17.81 -8.48
C GLN A 53 -10.01 16.82 -7.88
N PRO A 54 -9.35 16.01 -8.72
CA PRO A 54 -8.35 15.08 -8.22
C PRO A 54 -7.12 15.83 -7.71
N VAL A 55 -6.63 15.39 -6.55
CA VAL A 55 -5.43 15.95 -5.91
C VAL A 55 -4.55 14.82 -5.43
N ALA A 56 -3.29 15.13 -5.23
CA ALA A 56 -2.37 14.16 -4.63
C ALA A 56 -2.74 13.91 -3.17
N GLY A 57 -2.49 12.71 -2.70
CA GLY A 57 -2.75 12.33 -1.32
C GLY A 57 -2.04 11.05 -0.98
N SER A 58 -2.29 10.52 0.22
CA SER A 58 -1.72 9.26 0.63
C SER A 58 -2.82 8.36 1.18
N THR A 59 -2.59 7.05 1.10
CA THR A 59 -3.53 6.06 1.61
C THR A 59 -2.77 4.92 2.26
N ASP A 60 -3.36 4.34 3.31
CA ASP A 60 -2.79 3.19 3.99
C ASP A 60 -3.53 1.94 3.52
N ILE A 61 -2.76 0.93 3.11
CA ILE A 61 -3.32 -0.29 2.58
C ILE A 61 -2.91 -1.46 3.48
N PRO A 62 -3.88 -2.10 4.14
CA PRO A 62 -3.57 -3.27 4.94
C PRO A 62 -3.50 -4.52 4.07
N PHE A 63 -2.49 -5.34 4.35
CA PHE A 63 -2.38 -6.67 3.77
C PHE A 63 -2.40 -7.67 4.90
N GLU A 64 -3.20 -8.70 4.74
CA GLU A 64 -3.27 -9.78 5.72
C GLU A 64 -2.76 -11.05 5.08
N PHE A 65 -1.72 -11.62 5.67
CA PHE A 65 -1.14 -12.86 5.20
C PHE A 65 -1.49 -13.97 6.19
N LYS A 66 -2.08 -15.04 5.68
CA LYS A 66 -2.44 -16.19 6.49
C LYS A 66 -1.64 -17.40 6.03
N PRO A 67 -1.21 -18.25 6.95
CA PRO A 67 -0.49 -19.45 6.55
C PRO A 67 -1.41 -20.39 5.76
N ALA A 68 -0.82 -21.08 4.81
CA ALA A 68 -1.54 -22.13 4.08
C ALA A 68 -1.86 -23.28 5.01
N GLN A 69 -2.99 -23.88 4.81
CA GLN A 69 -3.41 -25.04 5.59
C GLN A 69 -3.32 -26.31 4.79
#